data_e80178624bab638aeb059f99f02dadd1
#
_entry.id   e80178624bab638aeb059f99f02dadd1
#
_cell.length_a   1.000
_cell.length_b   1.000
_cell.length_c   1.000
_cell.angle_alpha   90.00
_cell.angle_beta   90.00
_cell.angle_gamma   90.00
#
_symmetry.space_group_name_H-M   'P 1'
#
loop_
_entity.id
_entity.type
_entity.pdbx_description
1 polymer ?
#
loop_
_entity_poly.entity_id
_entity_poly.type
_entity_poly.pdbx_seq_one_letter_code
_entity_poly.pdbx_strand_id
1 'polypeptide(L)'
;RENQFDISMNGKEMRGLNVDLPNVKWVNDLKTGGSSDQSLIFTAPYSDVALINGTLPGKAITVSGATPNPPLTLGTEIKKWLQQSGISFNGEITSTSVQRIKGEKMLYAPKNNIIFEYKSPTLDKIVYWFMRKSVNLYGETFIKTLGKEKKNQGSFDAGISYLKEFWKEKGINPAMINFADGSGLSPQNYVSARAE
;
A
#
# COMPACT_ATOMS: atom_id res chain seq x y z
N ARG A 1 0.06 1.99 -9.97
CA ARG A 1 -0.13 0.84 -9.00
C ARG A 1 0.99 0.94 -7.98
N GLU A 2 0.84 1.84 -7.03
CA GLU A 2 1.94 2.37 -6.21
C GLU A 2 2.56 1.39 -5.20
N ASN A 3 1.90 0.31 -4.84
CA ASN A 3 2.39 -0.67 -3.86
C ASN A 3 2.37 -2.10 -4.40
N GLN A 4 2.43 -2.27 -5.69
CA GLN A 4 2.42 -3.55 -6.36
C GLN A 4 3.69 -3.71 -7.22
N PHE A 5 4.15 -4.93 -7.30
CA PHE A 5 5.14 -5.37 -8.28
C PHE A 5 4.51 -6.40 -9.21
N ASP A 6 5.07 -6.51 -10.39
CA ASP A 6 4.68 -7.49 -11.39
C ASP A 6 5.83 -8.48 -11.64
N ILE A 7 5.49 -9.76 -11.73
CA ILE A 7 6.42 -10.83 -12.04
C ILE A 7 6.05 -11.38 -13.44
N SER A 8 7.02 -11.37 -14.35
CA SER A 8 6.89 -12.08 -15.61
C SER A 8 7.18 -13.56 -15.40
N MET A 9 6.21 -14.42 -15.70
CA MET A 9 6.29 -15.87 -15.50
C MET A 9 6.21 -16.61 -16.83
N ASN A 10 6.79 -17.81 -16.88
CA ASN A 10 6.54 -18.80 -17.92
C ASN A 10 6.32 -20.16 -17.24
N GLY A 11 5.05 -20.58 -17.09
CA GLY A 11 4.71 -21.64 -16.17
C GLY A 11 5.20 -21.31 -14.76
N LYS A 12 5.91 -22.22 -14.12
CA LYS A 12 6.50 -22.01 -12.79
C LYS A 12 7.79 -21.19 -12.78
N GLU A 13 8.34 -20.83 -13.94
CA GLU A 13 9.62 -20.15 -14.05
C GLU A 13 9.46 -18.63 -13.96
N MET A 14 10.11 -18.02 -12.97
CA MET A 14 10.19 -16.56 -12.82
C MET A 14 11.21 -16.01 -13.82
N ARG A 15 10.76 -15.11 -14.70
CA ARG A 15 11.59 -14.49 -15.75
C ARG A 15 12.13 -13.12 -15.36
N GLY A 16 11.40 -12.38 -14.54
CA GLY A 16 11.82 -11.07 -14.08
C GLY A 16 10.76 -10.34 -13.28
N LEU A 17 11.22 -9.30 -12.62
CA LEU A 17 10.40 -8.32 -11.87
C LEU A 17 10.44 -6.98 -12.58
N ASN A 18 9.35 -6.25 -12.54
CA ASN A 18 9.27 -4.89 -13.10
C ASN A 18 9.95 -3.83 -12.21
N VAL A 19 10.17 -4.14 -10.92
CA VAL A 19 10.88 -3.30 -9.95
C VAL A 19 11.83 -4.16 -9.11
N ASP A 20 12.90 -3.56 -8.59
CA ASP A 20 13.76 -4.24 -7.63
C ASP A 20 13.10 -4.33 -6.27
N LEU A 21 13.08 -5.56 -5.74
CA LEU A 21 12.73 -5.83 -4.35
C LEU A 21 14.02 -6.18 -3.60
N PRO A 22 14.75 -5.19 -3.08
CA PRO A 22 16.05 -5.43 -2.47
C PRO A 22 15.89 -6.31 -1.23
N ASN A 23 16.82 -7.24 -1.07
CA ASN A 23 16.90 -8.19 0.04
C ASN A 23 15.76 -9.21 0.12
N VAL A 24 14.86 -9.29 -0.87
CA VAL A 24 13.78 -10.29 -0.88
C VAL A 24 14.27 -11.61 -1.45
N LYS A 25 14.24 -12.64 -0.60
CA LYS A 25 14.50 -14.03 -0.99
C LYS A 25 13.20 -14.70 -1.42
N TRP A 26 13.15 -15.20 -2.64
CA TRP A 26 11.98 -15.88 -3.17
C TRP A 26 11.98 -17.37 -2.85
N VAL A 27 10.86 -17.85 -2.32
CA VAL A 27 10.52 -19.27 -2.23
C VAL A 27 9.45 -19.55 -3.27
N ASN A 28 9.76 -20.39 -4.26
CA ASN A 28 8.90 -20.66 -5.40
C ASN A 28 8.40 -22.11 -5.39
N ASP A 29 7.15 -22.28 -4.95
CA ASP A 29 6.43 -23.56 -4.90
C ASP A 29 5.35 -23.68 -5.98
N LEU A 30 5.52 -22.96 -7.09
CA LEU A 30 4.59 -23.01 -8.22
C LEU A 30 4.63 -24.34 -8.94
N LYS A 31 3.46 -24.75 -9.43
CA LYS A 31 3.28 -25.85 -10.37
C LYS A 31 2.84 -25.29 -11.72
N THR A 32 3.30 -25.91 -12.81
CA THR A 32 2.79 -25.62 -14.15
C THR A 32 1.61 -26.51 -14.45
N GLY A 33 0.48 -25.93 -14.85
CA GLY A 33 -0.75 -26.65 -15.20
C GLY A 33 -1.97 -25.74 -15.28
N GLY A 34 -3.09 -26.31 -15.66
CA GLY A 34 -4.35 -25.57 -15.75
C GLY A 34 -4.43 -24.55 -16.88
N SER A 35 -5.54 -23.83 -16.96
CA SER A 35 -5.84 -22.86 -18.02
C SER A 35 -5.81 -21.39 -17.54
N SER A 36 -5.81 -21.16 -16.23
CA SER A 36 -5.89 -19.84 -15.59
C SER A 36 -4.87 -19.68 -14.47
N ASP A 37 -4.64 -18.44 -14.05
CA ASP A 37 -3.83 -18.09 -12.90
C ASP A 37 -4.56 -18.52 -11.61
N GLN A 38 -3.91 -19.40 -10.86
CA GLN A 38 -4.28 -19.87 -9.53
C GLN A 38 -3.12 -19.66 -8.54
N SER A 39 -2.23 -18.70 -8.86
CA SER A 39 -1.10 -18.40 -8.00
C SER A 39 -1.48 -17.50 -6.83
N LEU A 40 -0.78 -17.68 -5.73
CA LEU A 40 -0.86 -16.83 -4.55
C LEU A 40 0.55 -16.34 -4.20
N ILE A 41 0.68 -15.03 -4.03
CA ILE A 41 1.93 -14.38 -3.64
C ILE A 41 1.79 -13.86 -2.22
N PHE A 42 2.66 -14.31 -1.34
CA PHE A 42 2.70 -13.90 0.06
C PHE A 42 3.95 -13.05 0.31
N THR A 43 3.73 -11.77 0.58
CA THR A 43 4.76 -10.81 0.96
C THR A 43 4.30 -10.10 2.21
N ALA A 44 4.84 -10.47 3.36
CA ALA A 44 4.52 -9.79 4.61
C ALA A 44 5.20 -8.40 4.67
N PRO A 45 4.59 -7.40 5.31
CA PRO A 45 5.21 -6.10 5.50
C PRO A 45 6.59 -6.22 6.15
N TYR A 46 7.59 -5.56 5.56
CA TYR A 46 9.00 -5.54 5.97
C TYR A 46 9.71 -6.89 6.01
N SER A 47 9.11 -7.93 5.39
CA SER A 47 9.74 -9.25 5.25
C SER A 47 10.82 -9.23 4.17
N ASP A 48 11.88 -9.97 4.41
CA ASP A 48 12.93 -10.30 3.45
C ASP A 48 12.67 -11.64 2.75
N VAL A 49 11.53 -12.28 3.00
CA VAL A 49 11.10 -13.52 2.35
C VAL A 49 9.75 -13.32 1.68
N ALA A 50 9.66 -13.77 0.44
CA ALA A 50 8.43 -13.86 -0.33
C ALA A 50 8.17 -15.31 -0.76
N LEU A 51 6.95 -15.78 -0.60
CA LEU A 51 6.51 -17.09 -1.07
C LEU A 51 5.56 -16.90 -2.25
N ILE A 52 5.78 -17.66 -3.30
CA ILE A 52 4.80 -17.81 -4.38
C ILE A 52 4.46 -19.30 -4.52
N ASN A 53 3.17 -19.63 -4.48
CA ASN A 53 2.69 -20.98 -4.65
C ASN A 53 1.44 -21.05 -5.54
N GLY A 54 0.94 -22.26 -5.79
CA GLY A 54 -0.24 -22.48 -6.63
C GLY A 54 0.09 -23.03 -8.00
N THR A 55 -0.76 -22.71 -8.98
CA THR A 55 -0.63 -23.26 -10.34
C THR A 55 -0.75 -22.15 -11.37
N LEU A 56 0.15 -22.14 -12.35
CA LEU A 56 0.13 -21.24 -13.48
C LEU A 56 0.04 -22.02 -14.81
N PRO A 57 -0.64 -21.47 -15.82
CA PRO A 57 -0.65 -22.06 -17.15
C PRO A 57 0.77 -22.11 -17.73
N GLY A 58 1.06 -23.11 -18.56
CA GLY A 58 2.36 -23.32 -19.21
C GLY A 58 2.67 -22.33 -20.33
N LYS A 59 2.35 -21.04 -20.12
CA LYS A 59 2.57 -19.94 -21.07
C LYS A 59 3.07 -18.69 -20.34
N ALA A 60 3.51 -17.70 -21.12
CA ALA A 60 3.90 -16.40 -20.56
C ALA A 60 2.68 -15.70 -19.94
N ILE A 61 2.82 -15.26 -18.69
CA ILE A 61 1.79 -14.54 -17.92
C ILE A 61 2.47 -13.57 -16.95
N THR A 62 1.77 -12.50 -16.60
CA THR A 62 2.20 -11.58 -15.55
C THR A 62 1.31 -11.77 -14.33
N VAL A 63 1.93 -11.99 -13.18
CA VAL A 63 1.26 -12.04 -11.88
C VAL A 63 1.71 -10.86 -11.02
N SER A 64 0.85 -10.36 -10.15
CA SER A 64 1.14 -9.16 -9.37
C SER A 64 1.06 -9.45 -7.88
N GLY A 65 1.98 -8.86 -7.11
CA GLY A 65 2.02 -8.97 -5.67
C GLY A 65 2.15 -7.62 -4.96
N ALA A 66 1.87 -7.59 -3.66
CA ALA A 66 2.08 -6.40 -2.84
C ALA A 66 3.56 -6.22 -2.49
N THR A 67 4.07 -5.00 -2.62
CA THR A 67 5.46 -4.69 -2.26
C THR A 67 5.66 -4.77 -0.74
N PRO A 68 6.59 -5.59 -0.23
CA PRO A 68 6.77 -5.76 1.21
C PRO A 68 7.30 -4.50 1.92
N ASN A 69 8.10 -3.69 1.23
CA ASN A 69 8.65 -2.45 1.76
C ASN A 69 8.64 -1.35 0.69
N PRO A 70 7.48 -0.69 0.45
CA PRO A 70 7.35 0.29 -0.62
C PRO A 70 8.36 1.46 -0.54
N PRO A 71 8.64 2.06 0.64
CA PRO A 71 9.65 3.11 0.73
C PRO A 71 11.05 2.66 0.32
N LEU A 72 11.46 1.45 0.70
CA LEU A 72 12.76 0.89 0.33
C LEU A 72 12.81 0.62 -1.20
N THR A 73 11.77 0.05 -1.76
CA THR A 73 11.64 -0.19 -3.21
C THR A 73 11.75 1.12 -3.98
N LEU A 74 10.99 2.15 -3.59
CA LEU A 74 11.06 3.47 -4.23
C LEU A 74 12.46 4.07 -4.14
N GLY A 75 13.08 4.06 -2.96
CA GLY A 75 14.43 4.58 -2.76
C GLY A 75 15.47 3.84 -3.62
N THR A 76 15.33 2.51 -3.77
CA THR A 76 16.19 1.70 -4.62
C THR A 76 16.06 2.05 -6.10
N GLU A 77 14.83 2.23 -6.58
CA GLU A 77 14.59 2.65 -7.96
C GLU A 77 15.13 4.07 -8.23
N ILE A 78 14.95 5.01 -7.29
CA ILE A 78 15.54 6.35 -7.40
C ILE A 78 17.07 6.26 -7.44
N LYS A 79 17.69 5.47 -6.56
CA LYS A 79 19.15 5.27 -6.56
C LYS A 79 19.65 4.74 -7.90
N LYS A 80 19.01 3.73 -8.46
CA LYS A 80 19.32 3.19 -9.77
C LYS A 80 19.24 4.26 -10.87
N TRP A 81 18.15 5.01 -10.86
CA TRP A 81 17.95 6.08 -11.84
C TRP A 81 19.04 7.15 -11.75
N LEU A 82 19.42 7.58 -10.54
CA LEU A 82 20.54 8.52 -10.34
C LEU A 82 21.85 7.95 -10.89
N GLN A 83 22.17 6.70 -10.60
CA GLN A 83 23.38 6.03 -11.08
C GLN A 83 23.40 5.93 -12.62
N GLN A 84 22.27 5.57 -13.24
CA GLN A 84 22.12 5.54 -14.70
C GLN A 84 22.29 6.93 -15.35
N SER A 85 21.93 7.98 -14.60
CA SER A 85 22.11 9.38 -15.02
C SER A 85 23.50 9.95 -14.71
N GLY A 86 24.46 9.11 -14.29
CA GLY A 86 25.83 9.52 -13.96
C GLY A 86 25.98 10.25 -12.62
N ILE A 87 24.93 10.23 -11.78
CA ILE A 87 24.96 10.85 -10.45
C ILE A 87 25.35 9.81 -9.42
N SER A 88 26.47 10.02 -8.73
CA SER A 88 26.90 9.14 -7.63
C SER A 88 26.00 9.33 -6.39
N PHE A 89 25.58 8.22 -5.80
CA PHE A 89 24.82 8.19 -4.57
C PHE A 89 25.47 7.23 -3.58
N ASN A 90 26.05 7.77 -2.51
CA ASN A 90 26.76 7.01 -1.47
C ASN A 90 25.96 6.88 -0.17
N GLY A 91 24.73 7.40 -0.13
CA GLY A 91 23.85 7.34 1.04
C GLY A 91 23.19 5.97 1.23
N GLU A 92 22.74 5.73 2.44
CA GLU A 92 21.87 4.59 2.77
C GLU A 92 20.40 4.95 2.50
N ILE A 93 19.66 3.99 1.98
CA ILE A 93 18.20 4.12 1.78
C ILE A 93 17.52 3.64 3.05
N THR A 94 16.75 4.53 3.66
CA THR A 94 15.97 4.22 4.86
C THR A 94 14.58 4.83 4.80
N SER A 95 13.73 4.50 5.75
CA SER A 95 12.42 5.10 5.93
C SER A 95 12.11 5.28 7.41
N THR A 96 11.20 6.20 7.73
CA THR A 96 10.75 6.40 9.10
C THR A 96 10.16 5.13 9.72
N SER A 97 9.52 4.28 8.92
CA SER A 97 9.00 2.99 9.36
C SER A 97 10.12 2.02 9.75
N VAL A 98 11.17 1.94 8.93
CA VAL A 98 12.34 1.09 9.22
C VAL A 98 13.08 1.57 10.46
N GLN A 99 13.31 2.88 10.57
CA GLN A 99 13.93 3.48 11.76
C GLN A 99 13.12 3.16 13.03
N ARG A 100 11.80 3.29 12.96
CA ARG A 100 10.93 2.96 14.09
C ARG A 100 10.99 1.49 14.50
N ILE A 101 11.01 0.57 13.53
CA ILE A 101 11.14 -0.88 13.79
C ILE A 101 12.49 -1.18 14.48
N LYS A 102 13.55 -0.51 14.05
CA LYS A 102 14.89 -0.64 14.66
C LYS A 102 15.05 0.08 16.00
N GLY A 103 14.07 0.84 16.47
CA GLY A 103 14.15 1.68 17.66
C GLY A 103 15.07 2.90 17.50
N GLU A 104 15.37 3.27 16.26
CA GLU A 104 16.22 4.42 15.94
C GLU A 104 15.44 5.73 16.01
N LYS A 105 16.18 6.85 16.21
CA LYS A 105 15.58 8.19 16.11
C LYS A 105 15.14 8.46 14.68
N MET A 106 13.87 8.78 14.51
CA MET A 106 13.34 9.16 13.19
C MET A 106 13.95 10.47 12.73
N LEU A 107 14.56 10.45 11.56
CA LEU A 107 15.11 11.62 10.90
C LEU A 107 14.05 12.19 9.94
N TYR A 108 13.64 13.42 10.19
CA TYR A 108 12.79 14.16 9.27
C TYR A 108 13.66 15.12 8.46
N ALA A 109 13.59 15.02 7.15
CA ALA A 109 14.27 15.98 6.29
C ALA A 109 13.73 17.41 6.53
N PRO A 110 14.59 18.43 6.63
CA PRO A 110 14.16 19.81 6.70
C PRO A 110 13.38 20.17 5.43
N LYS A 111 12.27 20.91 5.57
CA LYS A 111 11.39 21.28 4.46
C LYS A 111 11.98 22.31 3.47
N ASN A 112 13.26 22.64 3.60
CA ASN A 112 13.82 23.84 2.98
C ASN A 112 14.35 23.65 1.55
N ASN A 113 14.50 22.41 1.09
CA ASN A 113 15.00 22.11 -0.26
C ASN A 113 14.05 21.16 -0.98
N ILE A 114 12.95 21.69 -1.50
CA ILE A 114 12.05 20.94 -2.38
C ILE A 114 12.75 20.79 -3.73
N ILE A 115 13.13 19.56 -4.08
CA ILE A 115 13.75 19.24 -5.38
C ILE A 115 12.66 19.01 -6.43
N PHE A 116 11.54 18.40 -6.01
CA PHE A 116 10.44 18.05 -6.88
C PHE A 116 9.11 17.99 -6.09
N GLU A 117 8.04 18.43 -6.72
CA GLU A 117 6.67 18.34 -6.19
C GLU A 117 5.81 17.52 -7.14
N TYR A 118 5.24 16.44 -6.64
CA TYR A 118 4.23 15.65 -7.33
C TYR A 118 2.83 16.05 -6.86
N LYS A 119 2.01 16.51 -7.79
CA LYS A 119 0.60 16.82 -7.51
C LYS A 119 -0.26 15.61 -7.81
N SER A 120 -0.98 15.13 -6.79
CA SER A 120 -1.96 14.04 -6.96
C SER A 120 -3.10 14.47 -7.90
N PRO A 121 -3.84 13.54 -8.48
CA PRO A 121 -5.15 13.85 -9.03
C PRO A 121 -6.05 14.52 -7.98
N THR A 122 -7.08 15.23 -8.44
CA THR A 122 -8.06 15.86 -7.56
C THR A 122 -8.84 14.82 -6.72
N LEU A 123 -9.32 15.22 -5.55
CA LEU A 123 -9.97 14.32 -4.61
C LEU A 123 -11.16 13.57 -5.22
N ASP A 124 -11.96 14.25 -6.05
CA ASP A 124 -13.09 13.63 -6.76
C ASP A 124 -12.66 12.46 -7.65
N LYS A 125 -11.52 12.58 -8.35
CA LYS A 125 -10.95 11.50 -9.17
C LYS A 125 -10.43 10.35 -8.31
N ILE A 126 -9.81 10.66 -7.17
CA ILE A 126 -9.33 9.61 -6.25
C ILE A 126 -10.52 8.85 -5.66
N VAL A 127 -11.58 9.57 -5.23
CA VAL A 127 -12.83 8.98 -4.74
C VAL A 127 -13.50 8.15 -5.82
N TYR A 128 -13.57 8.64 -7.06
CA TYR A 128 -14.09 7.87 -8.18
C TYR A 128 -13.40 6.51 -8.34
N TRP A 129 -12.06 6.49 -8.32
CA TRP A 129 -11.30 5.25 -8.43
C TRP A 129 -11.42 4.37 -7.19
N PHE A 130 -11.50 4.95 -6.00
CA PHE A 130 -11.80 4.22 -4.77
C PHE A 130 -13.11 3.44 -4.90
N MET A 131 -14.18 4.13 -5.27
CA MET A 131 -15.51 3.51 -5.42
C MET A 131 -15.55 2.51 -6.58
N ARG A 132 -14.93 2.83 -7.71
CA ARG A 132 -14.95 2.02 -8.93
C ARG A 132 -14.13 0.74 -8.84
N LYS A 133 -12.99 0.79 -8.15
CA LYS A 133 -12.00 -0.30 -8.09
C LYS A 133 -11.87 -0.91 -6.71
N SER A 134 -12.61 -0.40 -5.73
CA SER A 134 -12.51 -0.86 -4.33
C SER A 134 -11.06 -0.87 -3.82
N VAL A 135 -10.35 0.26 -4.00
CA VAL A 135 -8.95 0.38 -3.59
C VAL A 135 -8.88 0.63 -2.10
N ASN A 136 -8.71 -0.42 -1.32
CA ASN A 136 -8.70 -0.38 0.16
C ASN A 136 -7.75 0.66 0.72
N LEU A 137 -6.55 0.80 0.14
CA LEU A 137 -5.56 1.79 0.55
C LEU A 137 -6.10 3.22 0.55
N TYR A 138 -6.95 3.57 -0.43
CA TYR A 138 -7.55 4.90 -0.48
C TYR A 138 -8.53 5.12 0.67
N GLY A 139 -9.38 4.14 0.95
CA GLY A 139 -10.31 4.20 2.08
C GLY A 139 -9.60 4.39 3.41
N GLU A 140 -8.57 3.59 3.69
CA GLU A 140 -7.74 3.71 4.89
C GLU A 140 -7.02 5.07 4.97
N THR A 141 -6.54 5.56 3.83
CA THR A 141 -5.86 6.86 3.75
C THR A 141 -6.82 8.02 4.02
N PHE A 142 -8.05 7.95 3.51
CA PHE A 142 -9.07 8.98 3.77
C PHE A 142 -9.38 9.11 5.25
N ILE A 143 -9.56 8.00 5.97
CA ILE A 143 -9.79 8.01 7.42
C ILE A 143 -8.63 8.70 8.16
N LYS A 144 -7.39 8.32 7.86
CA LYS A 144 -6.20 8.94 8.49
C LYS A 144 -6.05 10.42 8.13
N THR A 145 -6.39 10.79 6.89
CA THR A 145 -6.37 12.18 6.44
C THR A 145 -7.41 13.02 7.18
N LEU A 146 -8.65 12.51 7.36
CA LEU A 146 -9.65 13.16 8.18
C LEU A 146 -9.18 13.37 9.62
N GLY A 147 -8.55 12.35 10.22
CA GLY A 147 -7.95 12.47 11.54
C GLY A 147 -6.88 13.56 11.59
N LYS A 148 -6.01 13.64 10.58
CA LYS A 148 -4.97 14.67 10.49
C LYS A 148 -5.56 16.07 10.35
N GLU A 149 -6.50 16.25 9.43
CA GLU A 149 -7.08 17.57 9.11
C GLU A 149 -8.00 18.10 10.19
N LYS A 150 -8.76 17.22 10.86
CA LYS A 150 -9.80 17.60 11.81
C LYS A 150 -9.41 17.47 13.29
N LYS A 151 -8.46 16.59 13.60
CA LYS A 151 -7.98 16.32 14.97
C LYS A 151 -6.48 16.56 15.14
N ASN A 152 -5.80 17.04 14.10
CA ASN A 152 -4.33 17.18 14.05
C ASN A 152 -3.55 15.88 14.36
N GLN A 153 -4.19 14.74 14.17
CA GLN A 153 -3.63 13.43 14.46
C GLN A 153 -3.94 12.47 13.31
N GLY A 154 -2.95 12.11 12.48
CA GLY A 154 -3.09 11.21 11.33
C GLY A 154 -3.21 9.74 11.74
N SER A 155 -4.01 9.43 12.75
CA SER A 155 -4.30 8.08 13.19
C SER A 155 -5.68 7.63 12.72
N PHE A 156 -5.88 6.33 12.78
CA PHE A 156 -7.14 5.70 12.45
C PHE A 156 -8.24 6.11 13.45
N ASP A 157 -7.93 6.01 14.75
CA ASP A 157 -8.85 6.33 15.83
C ASP A 157 -9.34 7.78 15.78
N ALA A 158 -8.44 8.73 15.47
CA ALA A 158 -8.81 10.13 15.31
C ALA A 158 -9.76 10.35 14.12
N GLY A 159 -9.54 9.66 13.01
CA GLY A 159 -10.41 9.73 11.83
C GLY A 159 -11.81 9.16 12.11
N ILE A 160 -11.87 7.99 12.72
CA ILE A 160 -13.14 7.34 13.12
C ILE A 160 -13.89 8.19 14.15
N SER A 161 -13.19 8.73 15.16
CA SER A 161 -13.79 9.62 16.15
C SER A 161 -14.45 10.83 15.47
N TYR A 162 -13.74 11.47 14.54
CA TYR A 162 -14.29 12.58 13.78
C TYR A 162 -15.51 12.18 12.95
N LEU A 163 -15.51 11.06 12.26
CA LEU A 163 -16.66 10.58 11.49
C LEU A 163 -17.89 10.34 12.38
N LYS A 164 -17.72 9.75 13.55
CA LYS A 164 -18.81 9.54 14.50
C LYS A 164 -19.38 10.87 15.02
N GLU A 165 -18.53 11.85 15.30
CA GLU A 165 -18.95 13.20 15.68
C GLU A 165 -19.71 13.90 14.56
N PHE A 166 -19.18 13.86 13.33
CA PHE A 166 -19.82 14.45 12.15
C PHE A 166 -21.23 13.91 11.93
N TRP A 167 -21.42 12.61 11.98
CA TRP A 167 -22.73 12.01 11.78
C TRP A 167 -23.68 12.28 12.95
N LYS A 168 -23.15 12.34 14.17
CA LYS A 168 -23.93 12.77 15.35
C LYS A 168 -24.45 14.19 15.20
N GLU A 169 -23.63 15.12 14.72
CA GLU A 169 -24.02 16.50 14.42
C GLU A 169 -25.10 16.58 13.33
N LYS A 170 -25.12 15.63 12.41
CA LYS A 170 -26.17 15.46 11.38
C LYS A 170 -27.44 14.78 11.90
N GLY A 171 -27.51 14.46 13.19
CA GLY A 171 -28.69 13.86 13.82
C GLY A 171 -28.70 12.34 13.83
N ILE A 172 -27.64 11.68 13.35
CA ILE A 172 -27.52 10.22 13.41
C ILE A 172 -27.11 9.80 14.82
N ASN A 173 -27.90 8.91 15.45
CA ASN A 173 -27.51 8.33 16.72
C ASN A 173 -26.25 7.45 16.53
N PRO A 174 -25.15 7.70 17.27
CA PRO A 174 -23.91 6.93 17.15
C PRO A 174 -24.06 5.41 17.33
N ALA A 175 -25.10 4.95 18.03
CA ALA A 175 -25.39 3.52 18.18
C ALA A 175 -25.92 2.87 16.89
N MET A 176 -26.28 3.66 15.86
CA MET A 176 -26.81 3.18 14.59
C MET A 176 -25.74 2.96 13.53
N ILE A 177 -24.51 3.37 13.79
CA ILE A 177 -23.38 3.30 12.87
C ILE A 177 -22.13 2.83 13.59
N ASN A 178 -21.32 2.05 12.92
CA ASN A 178 -19.96 1.74 13.35
C ASN A 178 -19.01 1.71 12.17
N PHE A 179 -17.90 2.38 12.32
CA PHE A 179 -16.77 2.36 11.37
C PHE A 179 -15.58 1.72 12.08
N ALA A 180 -15.15 0.57 11.59
CA ALA A 180 -13.99 -0.14 12.07
C ALA A 180 -12.78 0.00 11.15
N ASP A 181 -13.01 0.37 9.89
CA ASP A 181 -11.99 0.66 8.88
C ASP A 181 -12.51 1.63 7.82
N GLY A 182 -11.62 2.10 6.93
CA GLY A 182 -11.98 2.96 5.80
C GLY A 182 -12.27 2.19 4.52
N SER A 183 -11.85 0.94 4.45
CA SER A 183 -11.95 0.07 3.26
C SER A 183 -13.26 -0.70 3.17
N GLY A 184 -14.00 -0.83 4.28
CA GLY A 184 -15.23 -1.61 4.36
C GLY A 184 -15.00 -3.13 4.49
N LEU A 185 -13.75 -3.57 4.72
CA LEU A 185 -13.43 -5.01 4.85
C LEU A 185 -13.81 -5.59 6.21
N SER A 186 -13.81 -4.79 7.25
CA SER A 186 -14.12 -5.28 8.59
C SER A 186 -15.59 -5.68 8.72
N PRO A 187 -15.90 -6.89 9.19
CA PRO A 187 -17.27 -7.29 9.48
C PRO A 187 -17.89 -6.51 10.65
N GLN A 188 -17.12 -5.69 11.35
CA GLN A 188 -17.60 -4.81 12.41
C GLN A 188 -18.17 -3.48 11.88
N ASN A 189 -18.00 -3.17 10.60
CA ASN A 189 -18.66 -2.04 9.97
C ASN A 189 -20.17 -2.31 9.89
N TYR A 190 -20.96 -1.35 10.32
CA TYR A 190 -22.41 -1.43 10.12
C TYR A 190 -23.05 -0.04 10.05
N VAL A 191 -24.14 0.00 9.33
CA VAL A 191 -25.11 1.10 9.26
C VAL A 191 -26.49 0.47 9.44
N SER A 192 -27.31 1.00 10.32
CA SER A 192 -28.69 0.54 10.45
C SER A 192 -29.56 1.14 9.36
N ALA A 193 -30.59 0.44 8.90
CA ALA A 193 -31.53 0.95 7.89
C ALA A 193 -32.21 2.27 8.27
N ARG A 194 -32.30 2.58 9.57
CA ARG A 194 -32.85 3.85 10.05
C ARG A 194 -31.85 5.01 9.94
N ALA A 195 -30.56 4.72 9.87
CA ALA A 195 -29.52 5.74 9.70
C ALA A 195 -29.29 6.08 8.23
N GLU A 196 -29.64 5.18 7.31
CA GLU A 196 -29.67 5.43 5.85
C GLU A 196 -30.86 6.29 5.46
#